data_36dbc8281044d7c12b114ca0a89c9d4f
#
_entry.id   36dbc8281044d7c12b114ca0a89c9d4f
#
_cell.length_a   1.000
_cell.length_b   1.000
_cell.length_c   1.000
_cell.angle_alpha   90.00
_cell.angle_beta   90.00
_cell.angle_gamma   90.00
#
_symmetry.space_group_name_H-M   'P 1'
#
loop_
_entity.id
_entity.type
_entity.pdbx_description
1 polymer ?
#
loop_
_entity_poly.entity_id
_entity_poly.type
_entity_poly.pdbx_seq_one_letter_code
_entity_poly.pdbx_strand_id
1 'polypeptide(L)'
;MIICGASAYSRDWDYKTLRSIADEIGALLLADVSHPSGLIAAGILNNPLPYCHIVTSTTHKTLRGPRGGVIMIGTDIENPWGLKFKSGKLKKLSSLIDSAVFPGTQGGPLEHIIAAKAIAFREAQQEEYKTYIKNVVKNAQIMGEELMNKGYKIISNGTDNHCLLIDLRNKNVTGKDAENSLGLADITVNKNMVPFDTQSPFVTSGIRVGTAAITTRGVNQEEIKIITNLIDLSINNYQNESELLKIKSQVNDLMSSKPLFKW
;
A
#
# COMPACT_ATOMS: atom_id res chain seq x y z
N MET A 1 23.56 2.38 2.13
CA MET A 1 22.35 1.98 1.36
C MET A 1 21.30 3.07 1.53
N ILE A 2 20.62 3.47 0.44
CA ILE A 2 19.40 4.27 0.47
C ILE A 2 18.23 3.29 0.39
N ILE A 3 17.21 3.48 1.23
CA ILE A 3 15.98 2.70 1.21
C ILE A 3 14.83 3.65 0.91
N CYS A 4 14.08 3.39 -0.15
CA CYS A 4 12.86 4.12 -0.49
C CYS A 4 11.64 3.20 -0.45
N GLY A 5 10.50 3.77 -0.11
CA GLY A 5 9.24 3.07 0.03
C GLY A 5 8.43 3.62 1.21
N ALA A 6 7.13 3.47 1.14
CA ALA A 6 6.23 3.96 2.17
C ALA A 6 4.91 3.21 2.17
N SER A 7 4.26 3.17 3.32
CA SER A 7 2.93 2.56 3.47
C SER A 7 1.77 3.56 3.38
N ALA A 8 2.05 4.87 3.41
CA ALA A 8 1.04 5.93 3.42
C ALA A 8 1.35 7.08 2.45
N TYR A 9 2.39 6.96 1.61
CA TYR A 9 2.71 7.96 0.60
C TYR A 9 1.82 7.78 -0.62
N SER A 10 1.10 8.84 -0.97
CA SER A 10 0.04 8.80 -1.99
C SER A 10 0.53 9.11 -3.41
N ARG A 11 1.80 9.44 -3.61
CA ARG A 11 2.37 9.77 -4.92
C ARG A 11 3.31 8.69 -5.41
N ASP A 12 3.67 8.76 -6.70
CA ASP A 12 4.66 7.87 -7.29
C ASP A 12 6.08 8.27 -6.91
N TRP A 13 7.04 7.36 -7.10
CA TRP A 13 8.45 7.55 -6.77
C TRP A 13 9.28 7.79 -8.03
N ASP A 14 10.20 8.76 -7.96
CA ASP A 14 11.22 8.98 -8.99
C ASP A 14 12.47 8.12 -8.70
N TYR A 15 12.39 6.85 -9.06
CA TYR A 15 13.51 5.91 -8.87
C TYR A 15 14.75 6.29 -9.66
N LYS A 16 14.60 7.00 -10.79
CA LYS A 16 15.74 7.45 -11.61
C LYS A 16 16.55 8.51 -10.88
N THR A 17 15.90 9.50 -10.31
CA THR A 17 16.57 10.54 -9.50
C THR A 17 17.19 9.92 -8.23
N LEU A 18 16.47 9.02 -7.55
CA LEU A 18 17.01 8.32 -6.38
C LEU A 18 18.23 7.47 -6.71
N ARG A 19 18.27 6.88 -7.92
CA ARG A 19 19.45 6.13 -8.38
C ARG A 19 20.64 7.03 -8.62
N SER A 20 20.48 8.19 -9.25
CA SER A 20 21.60 9.12 -9.47
C SER A 20 22.18 9.60 -8.14
N ILE A 21 21.34 9.91 -7.14
CA ILE A 21 21.79 10.27 -5.80
C ILE A 21 22.55 9.12 -5.13
N ALA A 22 22.07 7.88 -5.28
CA ALA A 22 22.74 6.72 -4.72
C ALA A 22 24.12 6.50 -5.35
N ASP A 23 24.24 6.68 -6.66
CA ASP A 23 25.50 6.54 -7.41
C ASP A 23 26.52 7.61 -7.00
N GLU A 24 26.10 8.86 -6.79
CA GLU A 24 26.97 9.96 -6.34
C GLU A 24 27.71 9.66 -5.03
N ILE A 25 27.06 8.93 -4.12
CA ILE A 25 27.62 8.60 -2.81
C ILE A 25 28.09 7.14 -2.70
N GLY A 26 28.08 6.38 -3.80
CA GLY A 26 28.46 4.97 -3.82
C GLY A 26 27.54 4.07 -2.98
N ALA A 27 26.26 4.41 -2.82
CA ALA A 27 25.29 3.64 -2.04
C ALA A 27 24.50 2.67 -2.91
N LEU A 28 24.12 1.53 -2.34
CA LEU A 28 23.07 0.69 -2.92
C LEU A 28 21.70 1.36 -2.74
N LEU A 29 20.82 1.23 -3.73
CA LEU A 29 19.43 1.65 -3.67
C LEU A 29 18.52 0.43 -3.54
N LEU A 30 17.70 0.41 -2.50
CA LEU A 30 16.63 -0.57 -2.28
C LEU A 30 15.28 0.13 -2.34
N ALA A 31 14.33 -0.42 -3.10
CA ALA A 31 12.94 0.01 -3.09
C ALA A 31 12.05 -1.06 -2.45
N ASP A 32 11.33 -0.71 -1.37
CA ASP A 32 10.22 -1.52 -0.88
C ASP A 32 8.92 -1.03 -1.51
N VAL A 33 8.38 -1.85 -2.40
CA VAL A 33 7.16 -1.54 -3.16
C VAL A 33 5.95 -2.35 -2.68
N SER A 34 5.97 -2.80 -1.45
CA SER A 34 4.93 -3.65 -0.87
C SER A 34 3.51 -3.11 -1.05
N HIS A 35 3.31 -1.82 -0.92
CA HIS A 35 2.00 -1.20 -1.11
C HIS A 35 1.61 -1.02 -2.59
N PRO A 36 2.43 -0.37 -3.44
CA PRO A 36 2.09 -0.09 -4.82
C PRO A 36 2.39 -1.23 -5.81
N SER A 37 2.91 -2.38 -5.37
CA SER A 37 3.40 -3.45 -6.27
C SER A 37 2.39 -3.90 -7.32
N GLY A 38 1.11 -3.98 -6.99
CA GLY A 38 0.06 -4.31 -7.96
C GLY A 38 -0.13 -3.24 -9.02
N LEU A 39 0.04 -1.95 -8.67
CA LEU A 39 -0.06 -0.83 -9.59
C LEU A 39 1.16 -0.78 -10.53
N ILE A 40 2.34 -1.11 -10.01
CA ILE A 40 3.56 -1.24 -10.80
C ILE A 40 3.44 -2.42 -11.77
N ALA A 41 2.95 -3.57 -11.32
CA ALA A 41 2.73 -4.75 -12.17
C ALA A 41 1.72 -4.49 -13.30
N ALA A 42 0.71 -3.64 -13.05
CA ALA A 42 -0.26 -3.21 -14.06
C ALA A 42 0.27 -2.09 -14.99
N GLY A 43 1.48 -1.57 -14.76
CA GLY A 43 2.08 -0.50 -15.56
C GLY A 43 1.49 0.90 -15.28
N ILE A 44 0.86 1.11 -14.12
CA ILE A 44 0.26 2.40 -13.73
C ILE A 44 1.30 3.30 -13.04
N LEU A 45 2.20 2.73 -12.27
CA LEU A 45 3.28 3.45 -11.57
C LEU A 45 4.65 3.05 -12.09
N ASN A 46 5.65 3.87 -11.80
CA ASN A 46 7.02 3.69 -12.24
C ASN A 46 7.60 2.33 -11.78
N ASN A 47 8.30 1.66 -12.68
CA ASN A 47 8.97 0.40 -12.39
C ASN A 47 10.34 0.66 -11.74
N PRO A 48 10.61 0.19 -10.50
CA PRO A 48 11.89 0.36 -9.82
C PRO A 48 13.01 -0.53 -10.37
N LEU A 49 12.69 -1.67 -11.00
CA LEU A 49 13.68 -2.68 -11.39
C LEU A 49 14.83 -2.18 -12.28
N PRO A 50 14.62 -1.25 -13.22
CA PRO A 50 15.72 -0.70 -14.02
C PRO A 50 16.69 0.18 -13.22
N TYR A 51 16.27 0.71 -12.08
CA TYR A 51 17.00 1.71 -11.31
C TYR A 51 17.51 1.20 -9.97
N CYS A 52 16.74 0.35 -9.29
CA CYS A 52 17.08 -0.13 -7.95
C CYS A 52 17.95 -1.38 -7.99
N HIS A 53 18.91 -1.47 -7.09
CA HIS A 53 19.76 -2.66 -6.94
C HIS A 53 18.96 -3.82 -6.36
N ILE A 54 18.05 -3.52 -5.43
CA ILE A 54 17.18 -4.49 -4.76
C ILE A 54 15.78 -3.92 -4.73
N VAL A 55 14.80 -4.76 -5.03
CA VAL A 55 13.37 -4.41 -4.88
C VAL A 55 12.72 -5.46 -3.99
N THR A 56 12.06 -5.02 -2.94
CA THR A 56 11.28 -5.90 -2.05
C THR A 56 9.80 -5.62 -2.17
N SER A 57 8.98 -6.64 -2.02
CA SER A 57 7.53 -6.51 -1.99
C SER A 57 6.89 -7.58 -1.12
N THR A 58 5.71 -7.26 -0.61
CA THR A 58 4.74 -8.28 -0.17
C THR A 58 3.87 -8.71 -1.34
N THR A 59 3.28 -9.91 -1.23
CA THR A 59 2.39 -10.45 -2.26
C THR A 59 0.89 -10.30 -1.94
N HIS A 60 0.55 -9.90 -0.72
CA HIS A 60 -0.81 -9.91 -0.16
C HIS A 60 -1.49 -8.53 -0.04
N LYS A 61 -0.97 -7.50 -0.69
CA LYS A 61 -1.57 -6.15 -0.72
C LYS A 61 -2.23 -5.91 -2.08
N THR A 62 -1.83 -4.90 -2.80
CA THR A 62 -2.42 -4.61 -4.13
C THR A 62 -2.24 -5.73 -5.15
N LEU A 63 -1.22 -6.59 -5.00
CA LEU A 63 -1.08 -7.81 -5.82
C LEU A 63 -2.15 -8.89 -5.57
N ARG A 64 -2.94 -8.80 -4.49
CA ARG A 64 -4.03 -9.74 -4.13
C ARG A 64 -3.61 -11.22 -3.99
N GLY A 65 -2.34 -11.48 -3.73
CA GLY A 65 -1.81 -12.83 -3.56
C GLY A 65 -1.85 -13.31 -2.10
N PRO A 66 -1.25 -14.47 -1.83
CA PRO A 66 -1.12 -15.01 -0.49
C PRO A 66 -0.17 -14.17 0.36
N ARG A 67 -0.27 -14.29 1.68
CA ARG A 67 0.66 -13.63 2.58
C ARG A 67 2.08 -14.17 2.39
N GLY A 68 2.99 -13.28 2.05
CA GLY A 68 4.40 -13.60 1.80
C GLY A 68 5.16 -12.40 1.27
N GLY A 69 6.45 -12.59 1.03
CA GLY A 69 7.35 -11.61 0.44
C GLY A 69 8.00 -12.10 -0.85
N VAL A 70 8.58 -11.18 -1.58
CA VAL A 70 9.42 -11.41 -2.75
C VAL A 70 10.57 -10.40 -2.76
N ILE A 71 11.75 -10.87 -3.15
CA ILE A 71 12.93 -10.03 -3.37
C ILE A 71 13.29 -10.16 -4.85
N MET A 72 13.52 -9.05 -5.51
CA MET A 72 13.83 -8.98 -6.93
C MET A 72 15.09 -8.17 -7.15
N ILE A 73 15.87 -8.55 -8.16
CA ILE A 73 17.06 -7.85 -8.62
C ILE A 73 16.92 -7.64 -10.13
N GLY A 74 16.99 -6.38 -10.58
CA GLY A 74 16.92 -6.06 -12.01
C GLY A 74 18.23 -6.39 -12.72
N THR A 75 19.33 -5.88 -12.20
CA THR A 75 20.70 -6.18 -12.70
C THR A 75 21.53 -6.75 -11.55
N ASP A 76 21.98 -7.98 -11.74
CA ASP A 76 22.76 -8.68 -10.70
C ASP A 76 24.23 -8.27 -10.77
N ILE A 77 24.66 -7.45 -9.84
CA ILE A 77 26.02 -6.91 -9.73
C ILE A 77 26.91 -7.75 -8.82
N GLU A 78 28.21 -7.62 -8.95
CA GLU A 78 29.19 -8.09 -7.95
C GLU A 78 28.99 -7.31 -6.65
N ASN A 79 29.11 -8.01 -5.51
CA ASN A 79 28.92 -7.35 -4.22
C ASN A 79 29.99 -6.30 -3.93
N PRO A 80 29.63 -5.12 -3.41
CA PRO A 80 30.59 -4.03 -3.16
C PRO A 80 31.50 -4.27 -1.94
N TRP A 81 31.30 -5.35 -1.19
CA TRP A 81 32.05 -5.67 0.03
C TRP A 81 33.25 -6.60 -0.24
N GLY A 82 33.49 -6.97 -1.50
CA GLY A 82 34.62 -7.84 -1.86
C GLY A 82 34.48 -9.29 -1.37
N LEU A 83 33.27 -9.75 -1.00
CA LEU A 83 33.03 -11.10 -0.52
C LEU A 83 33.20 -12.11 -1.65
N LYS A 84 33.96 -13.17 -1.39
CA LYS A 84 34.35 -14.18 -2.40
C LYS A 84 33.89 -15.58 -2.02
N PHE A 85 33.69 -16.43 -3.02
CA PHE A 85 33.61 -17.86 -2.86
C PHE A 85 34.99 -18.44 -2.49
N LYS A 86 35.05 -19.71 -2.05
CA LYS A 86 36.30 -20.42 -1.82
C LYS A 86 37.23 -20.50 -3.05
N SER A 87 36.61 -20.41 -4.24
CA SER A 87 37.33 -20.36 -5.54
C SER A 87 38.02 -19.03 -5.82
N GLY A 88 37.86 -18.02 -4.96
CA GLY A 88 38.41 -16.68 -5.19
C GLY A 88 37.52 -15.75 -6.03
N LYS A 89 36.46 -16.26 -6.67
CA LYS A 89 35.51 -15.48 -7.48
C LYS A 89 34.66 -14.60 -6.57
N LEU A 90 34.40 -13.34 -6.97
CA LEU A 90 33.46 -12.46 -6.27
C LEU A 90 32.05 -13.04 -6.30
N LYS A 91 31.37 -12.94 -5.17
CA LYS A 91 29.93 -13.28 -5.07
C LYS A 91 29.10 -12.17 -5.69
N LYS A 92 28.07 -12.55 -6.41
CA LYS A 92 27.06 -11.61 -6.86
C LYS A 92 26.11 -11.25 -5.71
N LEU A 93 25.40 -10.13 -5.88
CA LEU A 93 24.44 -9.65 -4.88
C LEU A 93 23.31 -10.69 -4.66
N SER A 94 22.82 -11.32 -5.74
CA SER A 94 21.84 -12.42 -5.67
C SER A 94 22.30 -13.56 -4.76
N SER A 95 23.56 -14.01 -4.91
CA SER A 95 24.09 -15.11 -4.09
C SER A 95 24.16 -14.77 -2.60
N LEU A 96 24.36 -13.50 -2.25
CA LEU A 96 24.35 -13.06 -0.86
C LEU A 96 22.94 -13.02 -0.31
N ILE A 97 21.98 -12.54 -1.09
CA ILE A 97 20.56 -12.48 -0.72
C ILE A 97 19.98 -13.89 -0.58
N ASP A 98 20.25 -14.78 -1.54
CA ASP A 98 19.82 -16.18 -1.46
C ASP A 98 20.31 -16.85 -0.18
N SER A 99 21.61 -16.66 0.15
CA SER A 99 22.20 -17.20 1.37
C SER A 99 21.64 -16.57 2.65
N ALA A 100 21.25 -15.28 2.61
CA ALA A 100 20.64 -14.61 3.73
C ALA A 100 19.18 -15.07 3.93
N VAL A 101 18.48 -15.37 2.85
CA VAL A 101 17.13 -15.96 2.93
C VAL A 101 17.21 -17.40 3.40
N PHE A 102 17.96 -18.26 2.72
CA PHE A 102 18.12 -19.65 3.07
C PHE A 102 19.59 -20.07 3.00
N PRO A 103 20.20 -20.59 4.07
CA PRO A 103 19.57 -20.93 5.37
C PRO A 103 19.60 -19.78 6.40
N GLY A 104 19.90 -18.54 6.00
CA GLY A 104 20.17 -17.45 6.94
C GLY A 104 18.99 -17.09 7.85
N THR A 105 17.79 -16.95 7.29
CA THR A 105 16.59 -16.51 8.05
C THR A 105 15.39 -17.44 7.88
N GLN A 106 15.38 -18.29 6.84
CA GLN A 106 14.28 -19.19 6.50
C GLN A 106 14.73 -20.65 6.58
N GLY A 107 13.76 -21.56 6.66
CA GLY A 107 13.94 -23.01 6.57
C GLY A 107 13.17 -23.58 5.36
N GLY A 108 12.56 -24.77 5.54
CA GLY A 108 11.74 -25.40 4.52
C GLY A 108 10.60 -24.48 4.06
N PRO A 109 10.43 -24.27 2.76
CA PRO A 109 9.43 -23.34 2.23
C PRO A 109 8.01 -23.91 2.34
N LEU A 110 7.03 -23.01 2.45
CA LEU A 110 5.61 -23.34 2.37
C LEU A 110 5.20 -23.44 0.89
N GLU A 111 5.28 -24.64 0.30
CA GLU A 111 5.09 -24.85 -1.14
C GLU A 111 3.70 -24.44 -1.64
N HIS A 112 2.65 -24.62 -0.82
CA HIS A 112 1.30 -24.14 -1.14
C HIS A 112 1.24 -22.60 -1.28
N ILE A 113 2.03 -21.86 -0.49
CA ILE A 113 2.16 -20.40 -0.62
C ILE A 113 2.93 -20.05 -1.90
N ILE A 114 3.96 -20.80 -2.27
CA ILE A 114 4.69 -20.61 -3.51
C ILE A 114 3.77 -20.81 -4.72
N ALA A 115 2.98 -21.90 -4.71
CA ALA A 115 1.99 -22.17 -5.76
C ALA A 115 0.94 -21.06 -5.85
N ALA A 116 0.42 -20.59 -4.71
CA ALA A 116 -0.53 -19.48 -4.67
C ALA A 116 0.07 -18.16 -5.18
N LYS A 117 1.36 -17.87 -4.91
CA LYS A 117 2.07 -16.73 -5.51
C LYS A 117 2.14 -16.84 -7.03
N ALA A 118 2.44 -18.02 -7.58
CA ALA A 118 2.50 -18.23 -9.03
C ALA A 118 1.14 -17.94 -9.70
N ILE A 119 0.03 -18.35 -9.08
CA ILE A 119 -1.32 -18.04 -9.54
C ILE A 119 -1.57 -16.54 -9.50
N ALA A 120 -1.28 -15.87 -8.37
CA ALA A 120 -1.47 -14.43 -8.22
C ALA A 120 -0.66 -13.63 -9.26
N PHE A 121 0.59 -14.03 -9.53
CA PHE A 121 1.42 -13.37 -10.55
C PHE A 121 0.88 -13.60 -11.97
N ARG A 122 0.30 -14.77 -12.25
CA ARG A 122 -0.38 -15.03 -13.52
C ARG A 122 -1.64 -14.17 -13.66
N GLU A 123 -2.44 -14.05 -12.61
CA GLU A 123 -3.61 -13.15 -12.61
C GLU A 123 -3.21 -11.70 -12.84
N ALA A 124 -2.12 -11.24 -12.22
CA ALA A 124 -1.62 -9.87 -12.37
C ALA A 124 -1.19 -9.51 -13.80
N GLN A 125 -0.98 -10.50 -14.67
CA GLN A 125 -0.66 -10.32 -16.10
C GLN A 125 -1.90 -10.18 -17.00
N GLN A 126 -3.11 -10.45 -16.48
CA GLN A 126 -4.34 -10.44 -17.26
C GLN A 126 -4.92 -9.01 -17.41
N GLU A 127 -5.68 -8.77 -18.45
CA GLU A 127 -6.33 -7.47 -18.69
C GLU A 127 -7.39 -7.13 -17.63
N GLU A 128 -8.06 -8.14 -17.09
CA GLU A 128 -9.01 -7.98 -15.97
C GLU A 128 -8.33 -7.39 -14.74
N TYR A 129 -7.11 -7.81 -14.46
CA TYR A 129 -6.33 -7.26 -13.36
C TYR A 129 -5.94 -5.80 -13.61
N LYS A 130 -5.52 -5.46 -14.83
CA LYS A 130 -5.21 -4.06 -15.20
C LYS A 130 -6.45 -3.17 -15.08
N THR A 131 -7.60 -3.68 -15.50
CA THR A 131 -8.89 -2.98 -15.34
C THR A 131 -9.23 -2.76 -13.87
N TYR A 132 -9.06 -3.80 -13.05
CA TYR A 132 -9.23 -3.68 -11.59
C TYR A 132 -8.33 -2.59 -11.00
N ILE A 133 -7.04 -2.57 -11.32
CA ILE A 133 -6.10 -1.58 -10.79
C ILE A 133 -6.44 -0.15 -11.26
N LYS A 134 -6.86 0.03 -12.51
CA LYS A 134 -7.36 1.35 -12.99
C LYS A 134 -8.54 1.82 -12.15
N ASN A 135 -9.47 0.93 -11.85
CA ASN A 135 -10.63 1.24 -11.00
C ASN A 135 -10.20 1.56 -9.56
N VAL A 136 -9.20 0.85 -9.01
CA VAL A 136 -8.64 1.14 -7.67
C VAL A 136 -8.13 2.58 -7.60
N VAL A 137 -7.33 3.00 -8.58
CA VAL A 137 -6.79 4.37 -8.63
C VAL A 137 -7.90 5.40 -8.83
N LYS A 138 -8.83 5.14 -9.75
CA LYS A 138 -9.95 6.05 -10.00
C LYS A 138 -10.83 6.23 -8.77
N ASN A 139 -11.14 5.15 -8.07
CA ASN A 139 -11.88 5.17 -6.82
C ASN A 139 -11.15 5.98 -5.73
N ALA A 140 -9.82 5.85 -5.63
CA ALA A 140 -9.02 6.62 -4.68
C ALA A 140 -9.02 8.12 -5.02
N GLN A 141 -8.93 8.47 -6.29
CA GLN A 141 -9.00 9.86 -6.74
C GLN A 141 -10.35 10.50 -6.42
N ILE A 142 -11.47 9.81 -6.74
CA ILE A 142 -12.83 10.30 -6.43
C ILE A 142 -12.99 10.47 -4.92
N MET A 143 -12.57 9.49 -4.12
CA MET A 143 -12.63 9.60 -2.66
C MET A 143 -11.83 10.81 -2.16
N GLY A 144 -10.64 11.06 -2.71
CA GLY A 144 -9.82 12.22 -2.37
C GLY A 144 -10.49 13.55 -2.73
N GLU A 145 -11.06 13.67 -3.92
CA GLU A 145 -11.79 14.85 -4.38
C GLU A 145 -13.01 15.14 -3.49
N GLU A 146 -13.83 14.11 -3.21
CA GLU A 146 -15.01 14.25 -2.34
C GLU A 146 -14.64 14.65 -0.90
N LEU A 147 -13.54 14.08 -0.35
CA LEU A 147 -13.05 14.48 0.97
C LEU A 147 -12.54 15.93 0.99
N MET A 148 -11.81 16.35 -0.05
CA MET A 148 -11.36 17.75 -0.16
C MET A 148 -12.55 18.71 -0.29
N ASN A 149 -13.59 18.37 -1.05
CA ASN A 149 -14.83 19.14 -1.15
C ASN A 149 -15.55 19.29 0.20
N LYS A 150 -15.40 18.30 1.09
CA LYS A 150 -15.90 18.33 2.48
C LYS A 150 -14.93 19.03 3.46
N GLY A 151 -13.87 19.64 2.93
CA GLY A 151 -12.91 20.42 3.70
C GLY A 151 -11.84 19.59 4.43
N TYR A 152 -11.65 18.30 4.09
CA TYR A 152 -10.53 17.54 4.60
C TYR A 152 -9.22 17.94 3.92
N LYS A 153 -8.13 17.87 4.67
CA LYS A 153 -6.78 18.08 4.14
C LYS A 153 -6.17 16.74 3.75
N ILE A 154 -6.05 16.51 2.45
CA ILE A 154 -5.37 15.31 1.92
C ILE A 154 -3.89 15.63 1.77
N ILE A 155 -3.02 14.83 2.40
CA ILE A 155 -1.58 15.01 2.27
C ILE A 155 -1.19 14.80 0.80
N SER A 156 -0.30 15.66 0.31
CA SER A 156 0.11 15.78 -1.10
C SER A 156 -1.02 16.19 -2.08
N ASN A 157 -2.15 16.69 -1.58
CA ASN A 157 -3.29 17.20 -2.38
C ASN A 157 -3.84 16.16 -3.38
N GLY A 158 -3.99 14.91 -2.95
CA GLY A 158 -4.56 13.84 -3.76
C GLY A 158 -3.73 12.56 -3.78
N THR A 159 -3.97 11.72 -4.79
CA THR A 159 -3.28 10.43 -4.91
C THR A 159 -3.07 10.03 -6.37
N ASP A 160 -1.94 9.36 -6.62
CA ASP A 160 -1.62 8.67 -7.88
C ASP A 160 -1.79 7.15 -7.72
N ASN A 161 -2.14 6.67 -6.52
CA ASN A 161 -2.18 5.26 -6.21
C ASN A 161 -3.49 4.83 -5.51
N HIS A 162 -3.46 3.79 -4.69
CA HIS A 162 -4.62 3.14 -4.07
C HIS A 162 -5.01 3.71 -2.70
N CYS A 163 -4.25 4.65 -2.15
CA CYS A 163 -4.48 5.13 -0.79
C CYS A 163 -4.38 6.65 -0.66
N LEU A 164 -4.96 7.15 0.42
CA LEU A 164 -4.96 8.54 0.84
C LEU A 164 -4.49 8.63 2.28
N LEU A 165 -3.70 9.65 2.59
CA LEU A 165 -3.39 10.06 3.95
C LEU A 165 -4.15 11.35 4.24
N ILE A 166 -5.04 11.31 5.23
CA ILE A 166 -5.95 12.38 5.60
C ILE A 166 -5.45 13.02 6.90
N ASP A 167 -5.18 14.32 6.86
CA ASP A 167 -4.84 15.13 8.04
C ASP A 167 -6.13 15.63 8.69
N LEU A 168 -6.38 15.25 9.94
CA LEU A 168 -7.60 15.56 10.67
C LEU A 168 -7.46 16.76 11.62
N ARG A 169 -6.29 17.42 11.65
CA ARG A 169 -6.04 18.57 12.56
C ARG A 169 -7.04 19.70 12.33
N ASN A 170 -7.45 19.93 11.09
CA ASN A 170 -8.46 20.95 10.75
C ASN A 170 -9.91 20.54 11.07
N LYS A 171 -10.13 19.29 11.45
CA LYS A 171 -11.42 18.76 11.91
C LYS A 171 -11.48 18.65 13.46
N ASN A 172 -10.37 18.94 14.14
CA ASN A 172 -10.21 18.80 15.59
C ASN A 172 -10.52 17.37 16.11
N VAL A 173 -10.20 16.35 15.30
CA VAL A 173 -10.37 14.94 15.65
C VAL A 173 -9.01 14.26 15.59
N THR A 174 -8.69 13.43 16.56
CA THR A 174 -7.46 12.64 16.52
C THR A 174 -7.58 11.45 15.59
N GLY A 175 -6.45 10.93 15.10
CA GLY A 175 -6.44 9.70 14.29
C GLY A 175 -7.04 8.52 15.06
N LYS A 176 -6.80 8.43 16.37
CA LYS A 176 -7.37 7.40 17.24
C LYS A 176 -8.90 7.50 17.35
N ASP A 177 -9.44 8.70 17.53
CA ASP A 177 -10.89 8.89 17.66
C ASP A 177 -11.58 8.57 16.31
N ALA A 178 -10.99 9.01 15.20
CA ALA A 178 -11.48 8.68 13.86
C ALA A 178 -11.40 7.17 13.56
N GLU A 179 -10.31 6.49 13.90
CA GLU A 179 -10.17 5.03 13.76
C GLU A 179 -11.25 4.30 14.55
N ASN A 180 -11.50 4.71 15.79
CA ASN A 180 -12.50 4.11 16.66
C ASN A 180 -13.93 4.33 16.15
N SER A 181 -14.28 5.56 15.78
CA SER A 181 -15.63 5.89 15.29
C SER A 181 -15.95 5.19 13.96
N LEU A 182 -14.98 5.17 13.04
CA LEU A 182 -15.11 4.45 11.78
C LEU A 182 -15.23 2.93 12.00
N GLY A 183 -14.45 2.38 12.96
CA GLY A 183 -14.56 0.97 13.36
C GLY A 183 -15.92 0.60 13.92
N LEU A 184 -16.53 1.47 14.74
CA LEU A 184 -17.90 1.30 15.24
C LEU A 184 -18.95 1.31 14.10
N ALA A 185 -18.69 2.06 13.02
CA ALA A 185 -19.49 2.11 11.82
C ALA A 185 -19.16 0.99 10.79
N ASP A 186 -18.36 -0.02 11.14
CA ASP A 186 -17.86 -1.09 10.27
C ASP A 186 -17.05 -0.59 9.06
N ILE A 187 -16.42 0.57 9.18
CA ILE A 187 -15.49 1.12 8.19
C ILE A 187 -14.05 0.95 8.70
N THR A 188 -13.32 0.00 8.15
CA THR A 188 -11.96 -0.30 8.59
C THR A 188 -10.95 0.67 7.98
N VAL A 189 -10.28 1.44 8.82
CA VAL A 189 -9.14 2.30 8.49
C VAL A 189 -8.03 2.08 9.50
N ASN A 190 -6.90 2.77 9.35
CA ASN A 190 -5.92 2.84 10.42
C ASN A 190 -5.54 4.29 10.72
N LYS A 191 -5.36 4.61 11.99
CA LYS A 191 -4.73 5.86 12.38
C LYS A 191 -3.30 5.93 11.83
N ASN A 192 -2.86 7.11 11.44
CA ASN A 192 -1.56 7.31 10.81
C ASN A 192 -1.01 8.69 11.17
N MET A 193 0.28 8.76 11.44
CA MET A 193 0.95 10.05 11.60
C MET A 193 0.93 10.81 10.27
N VAL A 194 0.82 12.12 10.36
CA VAL A 194 0.95 13.04 9.22
C VAL A 194 2.31 13.72 9.26
N PRO A 195 2.80 14.31 8.17
CA PRO A 195 4.03 15.09 8.19
C PRO A 195 4.02 16.15 9.28
N PHE A 196 5.11 16.21 10.05
CA PHE A 196 5.26 17.12 11.21
C PHE A 196 4.16 16.94 12.25
N ASP A 197 3.75 15.71 12.48
CA ASP A 197 2.76 15.38 13.51
C ASP A 197 3.32 15.65 14.91
N THR A 198 2.54 16.33 15.73
CA THR A 198 2.87 16.65 17.12
C THR A 198 2.27 15.65 18.11
N GLN A 199 1.39 14.78 17.65
CA GLN A 199 0.81 13.72 18.47
C GLN A 199 1.74 12.51 18.56
N SER A 200 1.54 11.70 19.61
CA SER A 200 2.25 10.43 19.73
C SER A 200 1.80 9.42 18.66
N PRO A 201 2.63 8.42 18.32
CA PRO A 201 2.24 7.34 17.39
C PRO A 201 1.00 6.53 17.83
N PHE A 202 0.64 6.58 19.11
CA PHE A 202 -0.54 5.90 19.66
C PHE A 202 -1.84 6.69 19.46
N VAL A 203 -1.74 7.99 19.19
CA VAL A 203 -2.87 8.91 19.00
C VAL A 203 -2.98 9.33 17.53
N THR A 204 -1.93 9.91 16.97
CA THR A 204 -1.78 10.45 15.62
C THR A 204 -2.75 11.59 15.29
N SER A 205 -2.46 12.35 14.24
CA SER A 205 -3.34 13.42 13.74
C SER A 205 -4.01 13.07 12.42
N GLY A 206 -3.88 11.87 11.94
CA GLY A 206 -4.48 11.47 10.66
C GLY A 206 -4.91 10.02 10.61
N ILE A 207 -5.54 9.69 9.50
CA ILE A 207 -5.92 8.33 9.12
C ILE A 207 -5.46 8.02 7.69
N ARG A 208 -5.19 6.74 7.43
CA ARG A 208 -4.98 6.25 6.07
C ARG A 208 -6.19 5.43 5.62
N VAL A 209 -6.69 5.73 4.43
CA VAL A 209 -7.75 4.98 3.76
C VAL A 209 -7.25 4.43 2.44
N GLY A 210 -7.82 3.34 1.96
CA GLY A 210 -7.45 2.72 0.69
C GLY A 210 -8.63 2.05 0.01
N THR A 211 -8.59 1.98 -1.31
CA THR A 211 -9.72 1.53 -2.14
C THR A 211 -9.55 0.13 -2.73
N ALA A 212 -8.37 -0.50 -2.60
CA ALA A 212 -8.10 -1.79 -3.22
C ALA A 212 -9.07 -2.90 -2.79
N ALA A 213 -9.33 -3.04 -1.49
CA ALA A 213 -10.19 -4.09 -0.96
C ALA A 213 -11.66 -3.91 -1.37
N ILE A 214 -12.19 -2.70 -1.28
CA ILE A 214 -13.59 -2.41 -1.67
C ILE A 214 -13.80 -2.49 -3.19
N THR A 215 -12.80 -2.10 -3.99
CA THR A 215 -12.83 -2.29 -5.45
C THR A 215 -12.84 -3.77 -5.82
N THR A 216 -12.10 -4.64 -5.11
CA THR A 216 -12.16 -6.10 -5.27
C THR A 216 -13.57 -6.63 -5.00
N ARG A 217 -14.29 -6.05 -4.04
CA ARG A 217 -15.69 -6.39 -3.72
C ARG A 217 -16.70 -5.85 -4.76
N GLY A 218 -16.24 -5.11 -5.77
CA GLY A 218 -17.07 -4.58 -6.85
C GLY A 218 -17.73 -3.22 -6.53
N VAL A 219 -17.16 -2.45 -5.60
CA VAL A 219 -17.60 -1.06 -5.37
C VAL A 219 -17.24 -0.21 -6.58
N ASN A 220 -18.23 0.48 -7.13
CA ASN A 220 -18.09 1.38 -8.27
C ASN A 220 -17.88 2.84 -7.85
N GLN A 221 -17.75 3.74 -8.82
CA GLN A 221 -17.43 5.15 -8.59
C GLN A 221 -18.54 5.92 -7.85
N GLU A 222 -19.82 5.63 -8.12
CA GLU A 222 -20.95 6.27 -7.42
C GLU A 222 -21.02 5.80 -5.96
N GLU A 223 -20.78 4.52 -5.73
CA GLU A 223 -20.75 3.95 -4.38
C GLU A 223 -19.58 4.49 -3.56
N ILE A 224 -18.44 4.85 -4.19
CA ILE A 224 -17.33 5.54 -3.52
C ILE A 224 -17.78 6.88 -2.93
N LYS A 225 -18.61 7.64 -3.62
CA LYS A 225 -19.16 8.91 -3.10
C LYS A 225 -20.03 8.66 -1.86
N ILE A 226 -20.85 7.61 -1.90
CA ILE A 226 -21.68 7.21 -0.73
C ILE A 226 -20.78 6.82 0.45
N ILE A 227 -19.77 5.97 0.21
CA ILE A 227 -18.80 5.54 1.23
C ILE A 227 -18.06 6.75 1.81
N THR A 228 -17.64 7.68 0.96
CA THR A 228 -16.96 8.90 1.41
C THR A 228 -17.86 9.77 2.29
N ASN A 229 -19.16 9.84 1.97
CA ASN A 229 -20.12 10.53 2.81
C ASN A 229 -20.30 9.84 4.17
N LEU A 230 -20.36 8.51 4.20
CA LEU A 230 -20.45 7.74 5.45
C LEU A 230 -19.17 7.88 6.31
N ILE A 231 -17.99 7.98 5.69
CA ILE A 231 -16.73 8.31 6.38
C ILE A 231 -16.83 9.71 7.03
N ASP A 232 -17.27 10.71 6.30
CA ASP A 232 -17.44 12.08 6.81
C ASP A 232 -18.44 12.15 7.96
N LEU A 233 -19.59 11.51 7.81
CA LEU A 233 -20.61 11.42 8.87
C LEU A 233 -20.07 10.74 10.12
N SER A 234 -19.31 9.66 9.98
CA SER A 234 -18.70 8.95 11.12
C SER A 234 -17.68 9.80 11.86
N ILE A 235 -16.84 10.54 11.15
CA ILE A 235 -15.82 11.41 11.75
C ILE A 235 -16.50 12.59 12.46
N ASN A 236 -17.51 13.22 11.84
CA ASN A 236 -18.23 14.35 12.44
C ASN A 236 -19.08 13.95 13.67
N ASN A 237 -19.47 12.68 13.78
CA ASN A 237 -20.26 12.13 14.88
C ASN A 237 -19.45 11.20 15.80
N TYR A 238 -18.13 11.35 15.89
CA TYR A 238 -17.23 10.39 16.56
C TYR A 238 -17.54 10.17 18.05
N GLN A 239 -18.26 11.07 18.70
CA GLN A 239 -18.71 10.95 20.10
C GLN A 239 -20.18 10.50 20.24
N ASN A 240 -20.90 10.28 19.14
CA ASN A 240 -22.33 9.95 19.15
C ASN A 240 -22.53 8.49 18.69
N GLU A 241 -22.48 7.57 19.66
CA GLU A 241 -22.60 6.13 19.40
C GLU A 241 -23.92 5.77 18.70
N SER A 242 -25.04 6.42 19.07
CA SER A 242 -26.35 6.14 18.46
C SER A 242 -26.37 6.50 16.97
N GLU A 243 -25.69 7.56 16.57
CA GLU A 243 -25.59 7.94 15.17
C GLU A 243 -24.60 7.02 14.42
N LEU A 244 -23.50 6.64 15.05
CA LEU A 244 -22.55 5.67 14.47
C LEU A 244 -23.22 4.31 14.19
N LEU A 245 -24.12 3.85 15.04
CA LEU A 245 -24.88 2.61 14.81
C LEU A 245 -25.86 2.73 13.62
N LYS A 246 -26.45 3.89 13.36
CA LYS A 246 -27.27 4.13 12.16
C LYS A 246 -26.38 4.13 10.90
N ILE A 247 -25.22 4.77 10.96
CA ILE A 247 -24.25 4.76 9.87
C ILE A 247 -23.78 3.33 9.58
N LYS A 248 -23.51 2.54 10.62
CA LYS A 248 -23.19 1.11 10.50
C LYS A 248 -24.24 0.34 9.71
N SER A 249 -25.53 0.56 9.98
CA SER A 249 -26.60 -0.08 9.21
C SER A 249 -26.50 0.27 7.72
N GLN A 250 -26.29 1.55 7.39
CA GLN A 250 -26.15 2.01 6.00
C GLN A 250 -24.92 1.38 5.31
N VAL A 251 -23.79 1.27 6.02
CA VAL A 251 -22.58 0.60 5.52
C VAL A 251 -22.88 -0.87 5.21
N ASN A 252 -23.53 -1.57 6.14
CA ASN A 252 -23.85 -2.98 6.00
C ASN A 252 -24.87 -3.22 4.87
N ASP A 253 -25.87 -2.38 4.74
CA ASP A 253 -26.86 -2.44 3.65
C ASP A 253 -26.18 -2.27 2.28
N LEU A 254 -25.32 -1.26 2.12
CA LEU A 254 -24.54 -1.03 0.90
C LEU A 254 -23.63 -2.22 0.55
N MET A 255 -23.02 -2.83 1.55
CA MET A 255 -22.01 -3.89 1.35
C MET A 255 -22.60 -5.31 1.36
N SER A 256 -23.88 -5.49 1.67
CA SER A 256 -24.58 -6.80 1.76
C SER A 256 -24.51 -7.59 0.45
N SER A 257 -24.66 -6.91 -0.69
CA SER A 257 -24.58 -7.52 -2.03
C SER A 257 -23.15 -7.72 -2.54
N LYS A 258 -22.14 -7.34 -1.76
CA LYS A 258 -20.72 -7.30 -2.14
C LYS A 258 -19.88 -8.16 -1.18
N PRO A 259 -20.04 -9.49 -1.16
CA PRO A 259 -19.28 -10.36 -0.26
C PRO A 259 -17.78 -10.33 -0.58
N LEU A 260 -16.95 -10.65 0.43
CA LEU A 260 -15.49 -10.75 0.29
C LEU A 260 -15.11 -11.88 -0.69
N PHE A 261 -15.86 -12.98 -0.65
CA PHE A 261 -15.63 -14.14 -1.51
C PHE A 261 -16.92 -14.46 -2.27
N LYS A 262 -16.79 -14.65 -3.58
CA LYS A 262 -17.83 -15.23 -4.44
C LYS A 262 -17.25 -16.53 -4.98
N TRP A 263 -17.88 -17.63 -4.60
CA TRP A 263 -17.57 -18.96 -5.12
C TRP A 263 -18.47 -19.26 -6.30
#